data_e42cd06163a42458e02ec45d8796e83c
#
_entry.id   e42cd06163a42458e02ec45d8796e83c
#
_cell.length_a   1.000
_cell.length_b   1.000
_cell.length_c   1.000
_cell.angle_alpha   90.00
_cell.angle_beta   90.00
_cell.angle_gamma   90.00
#
_symmetry.space_group_name_H-M   'P 1'
#
loop_
_entity.id
_entity.type
_entity.pdbx_description
1 polymer ?
#
loop_
_entity_poly.entity_id
_entity_poly.type
_entity_poly.pdbx_seq_one_letter_code
_entity_poly.pdbx_strand_id
1 'polypeptide(L)'
;MRIRSLRLINFKNLEDSTIEFKGKNISGIYGPNGTGKTSVIEAIDLLKLYFEIERPKNKNFLETEREKIKSLISKGKESLKIILEIEIKENIYLIELELGLNKFNDIMILKEGIQIKSTKSRSVYKRLIELENNISLPQPKIYLYEKNKKEIQDYFLEIQKDIFNENNTSLQEIILKLNNFNSFISIFVSEVKKIVKNNKQIKDKYLEINKRCIEILISFYNINVISLKEQALSNLEIVMPINFNIEIAQGTIPICCKNNPRNSYGEEELNIIKKVIENVNKLFPLLTQGAILECEEEILTKTEEGVKYSIKITVKRPNKEAIDIYHESTGMIKLFMLLSALMNILQRTDAILLVDEIDVHIFEYLLAYLLEILSNHSRGQLIFTAHNLLPLEKLNRDSIILTSFKDDKVTYEYFKGKISSSTNLRLKYLKAQYLWSEDNIQPLVIKESKVESTIRELQKNV
;
A
#
# COMPACT_ATOMS: atom_id res chain seq x y z
N MET A 1 -9.89 -7.95 -5.09
CA MET A 1 -9.12 -8.29 -3.87
C MET A 1 -9.65 -7.49 -2.69
N ARG A 2 -9.53 -8.01 -1.45
CA ARG A 2 -9.83 -7.27 -0.22
C ARG A 2 -8.83 -7.66 0.86
N ILE A 3 -8.26 -6.69 1.56
CA ILE A 3 -7.44 -6.92 2.76
C ILE A 3 -8.37 -7.17 3.94
N ARG A 4 -8.15 -8.26 4.68
CA ARG A 4 -8.95 -8.68 5.85
C ARG A 4 -8.25 -8.40 7.16
N SER A 5 -6.96 -8.74 7.24
CA SER A 5 -6.15 -8.47 8.42
C SER A 5 -4.67 -8.30 8.07
N LEU A 6 -3.97 -7.62 8.95
CA LEU A 6 -2.52 -7.43 8.89
C LEU A 6 -1.94 -7.63 10.28
N ARG A 7 -0.91 -8.47 10.42
CA ARG A 7 -0.12 -8.62 11.64
C ARG A 7 1.31 -8.21 11.36
N LEU A 8 1.84 -7.35 12.21
CA LEU A 8 3.19 -6.81 12.13
C LEU A 8 3.97 -7.21 13.36
N ILE A 9 5.14 -7.83 13.16
CA ILE A 9 6.01 -8.26 14.24
C ILE A 9 7.37 -7.61 14.04
N ASN A 10 7.89 -6.96 15.06
CA ASN A 10 9.15 -6.21 15.06
C ASN A 10 9.23 -5.18 13.91
N PHE A 11 8.14 -4.51 13.64
CA PHE A 11 8.02 -3.52 12.58
C PHE A 11 8.03 -2.09 13.16
N LYS A 12 9.11 -1.33 12.99
CA LYS A 12 9.32 -0.01 13.62
C LYS A 12 9.15 -0.07 15.14
N ASN A 13 8.08 0.57 15.66
CA ASN A 13 7.72 0.56 17.09
C ASN A 13 6.70 -0.50 17.46
N LEU A 14 6.35 -1.40 16.53
CA LEU A 14 5.38 -2.47 16.75
C LEU A 14 6.10 -3.76 17.08
N GLU A 15 5.92 -4.28 18.30
CA GLU A 15 6.49 -5.58 18.70
C GLU A 15 5.72 -6.74 18.08
N ASP A 16 4.41 -6.77 18.29
CA ASP A 16 3.46 -7.74 17.73
C ASP A 16 2.06 -7.14 17.78
N SER A 17 1.58 -6.67 16.66
CA SER A 17 0.30 -5.99 16.56
C SER A 17 -0.51 -6.53 15.40
N THR A 18 -1.81 -6.77 15.63
CA THR A 18 -2.74 -7.24 14.60
C THR A 18 -3.85 -6.22 14.41
N ILE A 19 -4.13 -5.91 13.15
CA ILE A 19 -5.23 -5.07 12.73
C ILE A 19 -6.19 -5.88 11.85
N GLU A 20 -7.48 -5.83 12.14
CA GLU A 20 -8.55 -6.43 11.33
C GLU A 20 -9.30 -5.32 10.59
N PHE A 21 -9.64 -5.53 9.34
CA PHE A 21 -10.42 -4.58 8.54
C PHE A 21 -11.87 -5.04 8.41
N LYS A 22 -12.70 -4.69 9.41
CA LYS A 22 -14.13 -5.05 9.48
C LYS A 22 -14.99 -4.19 8.56
N GLY A 23 -14.61 -2.95 8.35
CA GLY A 23 -15.30 -2.01 7.45
C GLY A 23 -15.44 -2.60 6.04
N LYS A 24 -16.65 -2.52 5.48
CA LYS A 24 -16.94 -3.17 4.20
C LYS A 24 -16.05 -2.65 3.07
N ASN A 25 -15.99 -1.32 2.88
CA ASN A 25 -15.26 -0.69 1.78
C ASN A 25 -14.31 0.40 2.27
N ILE A 26 -14.47 0.89 3.50
CA ILE A 26 -13.67 1.97 4.08
C ILE A 26 -13.17 1.56 5.46
N SER A 27 -11.90 1.85 5.74
CA SER A 27 -11.29 1.71 7.07
C SER A 27 -10.38 2.91 7.33
N GLY A 28 -10.75 3.74 8.30
CA GLY A 28 -9.97 4.87 8.79
C GLY A 28 -9.27 4.53 10.10
N ILE A 29 -7.96 4.79 10.17
CA ILE A 29 -7.11 4.51 11.34
C ILE A 29 -6.83 5.82 12.06
N TYR A 30 -7.28 5.92 13.31
CA TYR A 30 -7.20 7.12 14.15
C TYR A 30 -6.44 6.82 15.43
N GLY A 31 -5.73 7.82 15.95
CA GLY A 31 -5.01 7.72 17.22
C GLY A 31 -3.90 8.75 17.35
N PRO A 32 -3.23 8.82 18.51
CA PRO A 32 -2.12 9.72 18.75
C PRO A 32 -0.93 9.49 17.80
N ASN A 33 0.00 10.45 17.77
CA ASN A 33 1.24 10.29 17.02
C ASN A 33 2.09 9.15 17.62
N GLY A 34 2.81 8.42 16.77
CA GLY A 34 3.67 7.32 17.20
C GLY A 34 2.95 6.00 17.47
N THR A 35 1.62 5.92 17.33
CA THR A 35 0.84 4.67 17.56
C THR A 35 0.76 3.75 16.32
N GLY A 36 1.69 3.86 15.38
CA GLY A 36 1.80 2.90 14.26
C GLY A 36 0.76 3.05 13.14
N LYS A 37 0.02 4.18 13.04
CA LYS A 37 -0.93 4.40 11.94
C LYS A 37 -0.28 4.26 10.57
N THR A 38 0.78 5.02 10.31
CA THR A 38 1.56 4.99 9.06
C THR A 38 2.21 3.64 8.82
N SER A 39 2.60 2.89 9.88
CA SER A 39 3.21 1.57 9.76
C SER A 39 2.33 0.56 9.02
N VAL A 40 1.01 0.69 9.14
CA VAL A 40 0.04 -0.16 8.40
C VAL A 40 0.14 0.07 6.91
N ILE A 41 0.18 1.33 6.47
CA ILE A 41 0.30 1.71 5.06
C ILE A 41 1.67 1.29 4.52
N GLU A 42 2.76 1.60 5.26
CA GLU A 42 4.12 1.25 4.86
C GLU A 42 4.35 -0.27 4.75
N ALA A 43 3.72 -1.07 5.59
CA ALA A 43 3.85 -2.52 5.52
C ALA A 43 3.18 -3.11 4.28
N ILE A 44 2.01 -2.61 3.90
CA ILE A 44 1.31 -3.06 2.69
C ILE A 44 2.04 -2.53 1.44
N ASP A 45 2.57 -1.30 1.48
CA ASP A 45 3.39 -0.72 0.42
C ASP A 45 4.68 -1.53 0.20
N LEU A 46 5.34 -1.95 1.30
CA LEU A 46 6.50 -2.83 1.23
C LEU A 46 6.16 -4.17 0.55
N LEU A 47 5.02 -4.80 0.89
CA LEU A 47 4.59 -6.03 0.22
C LEU A 47 4.29 -5.80 -1.26
N LYS A 48 3.64 -4.70 -1.62
CA LYS A 48 3.42 -4.31 -3.01
C LYS A 48 4.76 -4.20 -3.75
N LEU A 49 5.67 -3.41 -3.21
CA LEU A 49 7.00 -3.20 -3.77
C LEU A 49 7.79 -4.52 -3.90
N TYR A 50 7.66 -5.42 -2.91
CA TYR A 50 8.33 -6.71 -2.89
C TYR A 50 7.81 -7.66 -3.98
N PHE A 51 6.51 -7.66 -4.26
CA PHE A 51 5.88 -8.53 -5.27
C PHE A 51 5.85 -7.92 -6.68
N GLU A 52 6.34 -6.72 -6.89
CA GLU A 52 6.46 -6.12 -8.22
C GLU A 52 7.40 -6.96 -9.11
N ILE A 53 6.87 -7.46 -10.24
CA ILE A 53 7.54 -8.45 -11.10
C ILE A 53 8.70 -7.82 -11.91
N GLU A 54 8.59 -6.52 -12.26
CA GLU A 54 9.55 -5.81 -13.10
C GLU A 54 10.04 -4.54 -12.40
N ARG A 55 11.16 -4.64 -11.68
CA ARG A 55 11.82 -3.46 -11.12
C ARG A 55 12.93 -2.97 -12.05
N PRO A 56 13.05 -1.66 -12.28
CA PRO A 56 14.23 -1.10 -12.89
C PRO A 56 15.45 -1.38 -11.99
N LYS A 57 16.42 -2.16 -12.52
CA LYS A 57 17.61 -2.62 -11.79
C LYS A 57 18.71 -1.56 -11.75
N ASN A 58 18.41 -0.35 -11.26
CA ASN A 58 19.45 0.64 -11.01
C ASN A 58 20.08 0.37 -9.62
N LYS A 59 21.40 0.21 -9.53
CA LYS A 59 22.10 -0.10 -8.27
C LYS A 59 21.78 0.91 -7.15
N ASN A 60 21.73 2.19 -7.47
CA ASN A 60 21.44 3.24 -6.48
C ASN A 60 20.03 3.14 -5.90
N PHE A 61 19.06 2.74 -6.72
CA PHE A 61 17.69 2.51 -6.26
C PHE A 61 17.64 1.34 -5.26
N LEU A 62 18.32 0.23 -5.57
CA LEU A 62 18.38 -0.94 -4.70
C LEU A 62 19.03 -0.65 -3.34
N GLU A 63 20.08 0.17 -3.29
CA GLU A 63 20.73 0.56 -2.04
C GLU A 63 19.82 1.44 -1.17
N THR A 64 19.17 2.44 -1.76
CA THR A 64 18.23 3.31 -1.04
C THR A 64 17.04 2.53 -0.48
N GLU A 65 16.48 1.61 -1.26
CA GLU A 65 15.37 0.77 -0.79
C GLU A 65 15.80 -0.20 0.31
N ARG A 66 17.01 -0.78 0.24
CA ARG A 66 17.54 -1.64 1.30
C ARG A 66 17.68 -0.88 2.63
N GLU A 67 18.25 0.31 2.62
CA GLU A 67 18.38 1.14 3.82
C GLU A 67 16.98 1.54 4.38
N LYS A 68 16.03 1.86 3.51
CA LYS A 68 14.64 2.09 3.90
C LYS A 68 14.04 0.86 4.59
N ILE A 69 14.22 -0.34 4.04
CA ILE A 69 13.72 -1.58 4.63
C ILE A 69 14.40 -1.89 5.97
N LYS A 70 15.72 -1.71 6.08
CA LYS A 70 16.43 -1.85 7.36
C LYS A 70 15.82 -0.96 8.45
N SER A 71 15.46 0.27 8.09
CA SER A 71 14.85 1.22 9.03
C SER A 71 13.44 0.80 9.50
N LEU A 72 12.82 -0.18 8.86
CA LEU A 72 11.53 -0.75 9.27
C LEU A 72 11.67 -1.84 10.34
N ILE A 73 12.87 -2.42 10.51
CA ILE A 73 13.12 -3.40 11.58
C ILE A 73 13.17 -2.66 12.91
N SER A 74 12.47 -3.16 13.91
CA SER A 74 12.46 -2.59 15.26
C SER A 74 13.88 -2.52 15.83
N LYS A 75 14.20 -1.43 16.53
CA LYS A 75 15.51 -1.24 17.13
C LYS A 75 15.89 -2.38 18.07
N GLY A 76 17.05 -2.99 17.86
CA GLY A 76 17.54 -4.12 18.65
C GLY A 76 16.95 -5.47 18.25
N LYS A 77 16.21 -5.56 17.15
CA LYS A 77 15.74 -6.82 16.56
C LYS A 77 16.52 -7.11 15.27
N GLU A 78 16.63 -8.40 14.95
CA GLU A 78 17.36 -8.88 13.77
C GLU A 78 16.44 -9.16 12.58
N SER A 79 15.13 -9.21 12.79
CA SER A 79 14.14 -9.45 11.74
C SER A 79 12.82 -8.73 11.99
N LEU A 80 12.08 -8.50 10.93
CA LEU A 80 10.68 -8.11 10.93
C LEU A 80 9.85 -9.18 10.22
N LYS A 81 8.55 -9.26 10.60
CA LYS A 81 7.60 -10.16 9.93
C LYS A 81 6.30 -9.44 9.61
N ILE A 82 5.80 -9.65 8.41
CA ILE A 82 4.51 -9.17 7.93
C ILE A 82 3.66 -10.38 7.57
N ILE A 83 2.45 -10.45 8.13
CA ILE A 83 1.46 -11.47 7.80
C ILE A 83 0.21 -10.74 7.33
N LEU A 84 -0.16 -10.92 6.06
CA LEU A 84 -1.29 -10.27 5.43
C LEU A 84 -2.34 -11.30 5.02
N GLU A 85 -3.57 -11.13 5.49
CA GLU A 85 -4.71 -11.92 5.04
C GLU A 85 -5.49 -11.15 3.99
N ILE A 86 -5.62 -11.72 2.79
CA ILE A 86 -6.37 -11.15 1.68
C ILE A 86 -7.44 -12.12 1.18
N GLU A 87 -8.54 -11.57 0.71
CA GLU A 87 -9.61 -12.29 0.04
C GLU A 87 -9.61 -11.98 -1.45
N ILE A 88 -9.57 -13.03 -2.28
CA ILE A 88 -9.67 -12.93 -3.73
C ILE A 88 -10.72 -13.96 -4.18
N LYS A 89 -11.85 -13.50 -4.72
CA LYS A 89 -12.99 -14.34 -5.12
C LYS A 89 -13.46 -15.21 -3.95
N GLU A 90 -13.42 -16.54 -4.10
CA GLU A 90 -13.85 -17.51 -3.09
C GLU A 90 -12.71 -18.03 -2.21
N ASN A 91 -11.52 -17.45 -2.29
CA ASN A 91 -10.36 -17.88 -1.55
C ASN A 91 -9.84 -16.78 -0.63
N ILE A 92 -9.33 -17.20 0.52
CA ILE A 92 -8.59 -16.37 1.45
C ILE A 92 -7.14 -16.84 1.42
N TYR A 93 -6.23 -15.92 1.18
CA TYR A 93 -4.79 -16.15 1.17
C TYR A 93 -4.16 -15.51 2.40
N LEU A 94 -3.29 -16.25 3.06
CA LEU A 94 -2.40 -15.76 4.11
C LEU A 94 -1.01 -15.65 3.51
N ILE A 95 -0.50 -14.44 3.43
CA ILE A 95 0.81 -14.12 2.87
C ILE A 95 1.72 -13.77 4.03
N GLU A 96 2.86 -14.46 4.11
CA GLU A 96 3.86 -14.27 5.15
C GLU A 96 5.17 -13.86 4.51
N LEU A 97 5.74 -12.74 4.95
CA LEU A 97 7.08 -12.27 4.59
C LEU A 97 7.86 -11.99 5.87
N GLU A 98 9.00 -12.63 6.01
CA GLU A 98 9.96 -12.38 7.08
C GLU A 98 11.30 -11.96 6.48
N LEU A 99 11.75 -10.79 6.87
CA LEU A 99 13.01 -10.18 6.44
C LEU A 99 13.93 -10.06 7.63
N GLY A 100 15.20 -10.40 7.43
CA GLY A 100 16.20 -10.30 8.48
C GLY A 100 17.50 -9.68 8.00
N LEU A 101 18.46 -9.58 8.89
CA LEU A 101 19.80 -9.09 8.60
C LEU A 101 20.77 -10.28 8.56
N ASN A 102 21.61 -10.32 7.56
CA ASN A 102 22.73 -11.28 7.48
C ASN A 102 23.93 -10.81 8.33
N LYS A 103 25.00 -11.62 8.38
CA LYS A 103 26.23 -11.30 9.11
C LYS A 103 26.93 -10.01 8.65
N PHE A 104 26.62 -9.51 7.46
CA PHE A 104 27.16 -8.27 6.88
C PHE A 104 26.19 -7.10 7.06
N ASN A 105 25.15 -7.27 7.88
CA ASN A 105 24.09 -6.28 8.09
C ASN A 105 23.31 -5.92 6.82
N ASP A 106 23.22 -6.84 5.86
CA ASP A 106 22.38 -6.70 4.66
C ASP A 106 21.03 -7.39 4.84
N ILE A 107 19.99 -6.84 4.20
CA ILE A 107 18.66 -7.43 4.18
C ILE A 107 18.68 -8.76 3.42
N MET A 108 18.07 -9.76 4.04
CA MET A 108 17.80 -11.06 3.42
C MET A 108 16.38 -11.53 3.68
N ILE A 109 15.87 -12.35 2.79
CA ILE A 109 14.58 -13.01 2.96
C ILE A 109 14.81 -14.23 3.84
N LEU A 110 14.17 -14.28 5.01
CA LEU A 110 14.19 -15.43 5.92
C LEU A 110 13.03 -16.38 5.59
N LYS A 111 11.85 -15.82 5.31
CA LYS A 111 10.68 -16.61 4.96
C LYS A 111 9.79 -15.85 3.99
N GLU A 112 9.28 -16.56 3.00
CA GLU A 112 8.24 -16.10 2.09
C GLU A 112 7.24 -17.22 1.89
N GLY A 113 5.96 -17.00 2.16
CA GLY A 113 4.97 -18.07 2.08
C GLY A 113 3.57 -17.59 1.74
N ILE A 114 2.83 -18.47 1.06
CA ILE A 114 1.41 -18.32 0.80
C ILE A 114 0.69 -19.55 1.30
N GLN A 115 -0.34 -19.32 2.11
CA GLN A 115 -1.31 -20.33 2.47
C GLN A 115 -2.68 -19.95 1.91
N ILE A 116 -3.53 -20.93 1.65
CA ILE A 116 -4.85 -20.75 1.05
C ILE A 116 -5.92 -21.49 1.86
N LYS A 117 -7.08 -20.87 2.03
CA LYS A 117 -8.32 -21.52 2.47
C LYS A 117 -9.51 -21.03 1.64
N SER A 118 -10.58 -21.81 1.57
CA SER A 118 -11.84 -21.34 0.99
C SER A 118 -12.55 -20.36 1.93
N THR A 119 -13.35 -19.43 1.39
CA THR A 119 -14.26 -18.59 2.16
C THR A 119 -15.39 -19.35 2.83
N LYS A 120 -15.64 -20.60 2.41
CA LYS A 120 -16.67 -21.49 3.01
C LYS A 120 -16.30 -21.81 4.46
N SER A 121 -17.30 -21.82 5.34
CA SER A 121 -17.13 -22.11 6.76
C SER A 121 -16.41 -23.46 7.00
N ARG A 122 -15.57 -23.55 8.04
CA ARG A 122 -14.76 -24.69 8.45
C ARG A 122 -13.58 -25.07 7.54
N SER A 123 -13.20 -24.22 6.58
CA SER A 123 -11.97 -24.47 5.82
C SER A 123 -10.73 -24.09 6.62
N VAL A 124 -9.69 -24.92 6.56
CA VAL A 124 -8.41 -24.69 7.22
C VAL A 124 -7.40 -24.19 6.19
N TYR A 125 -6.46 -23.37 6.65
CA TYR A 125 -5.33 -22.94 5.81
C TYR A 125 -4.49 -24.14 5.37
N LYS A 126 -4.16 -24.18 4.10
CA LYS A 126 -3.24 -25.14 3.49
C LYS A 126 -2.11 -24.37 2.84
N ARG A 127 -0.89 -24.82 3.03
CA ARG A 127 0.30 -24.23 2.40
C ARG A 127 0.16 -24.37 0.88
N LEU A 128 0.34 -23.26 0.15
CA LEU A 128 0.37 -23.25 -1.31
C LEU A 128 1.83 -23.34 -1.80
N ILE A 129 2.67 -22.46 -1.32
CA ILE A 129 4.10 -22.39 -1.60
C ILE A 129 4.78 -21.66 -0.45
N GLU A 130 5.96 -22.11 -0.04
CA GLU A 130 6.74 -21.49 1.04
C GLU A 130 8.21 -21.70 0.81
N LEU A 131 8.98 -20.63 0.98
CA LEU A 131 10.44 -20.62 1.05
C LEU A 131 10.86 -20.34 2.49
N GLU A 132 11.74 -21.17 3.04
CA GLU A 132 12.49 -20.89 4.26
C GLU A 132 13.98 -20.80 3.94
N ASN A 133 14.58 -19.68 4.29
CA ASN A 133 16.01 -19.44 4.08
C ASN A 133 16.65 -19.17 5.45
N ASN A 134 17.52 -20.05 5.90
CA ASN A 134 18.20 -19.89 7.17
C ASN A 134 19.68 -19.58 6.93
N ILE A 135 20.22 -18.59 7.66
CA ILE A 135 21.64 -18.15 7.57
C ILE A 135 22.62 -19.34 7.73
N SER A 136 22.22 -20.36 8.49
CA SER A 136 23.05 -21.56 8.78
C SER A 136 22.86 -22.71 7.78
N LEU A 137 21.89 -22.63 6.87
CA LEU A 137 21.66 -23.70 5.88
C LEU A 137 22.36 -23.39 4.57
N PRO A 138 23.00 -24.38 3.92
CA PRO A 138 23.66 -24.18 2.63
C PRO A 138 22.69 -23.92 1.47
N GLN A 139 21.43 -24.27 1.65
CA GLN A 139 20.38 -24.14 0.64
C GLN A 139 19.03 -23.75 1.27
N PRO A 140 18.21 -22.93 0.60
CA PRO A 140 16.85 -22.64 1.04
C PRO A 140 15.98 -23.89 0.98
N LYS A 141 15.01 -24.01 1.88
CA LYS A 141 13.98 -25.05 1.84
C LYS A 141 12.72 -24.53 1.17
N ILE A 142 12.13 -25.35 0.31
CA ILE A 142 10.92 -25.01 -0.43
C ILE A 142 9.84 -26.06 -0.15
N TYR A 143 8.65 -25.60 0.20
CA TYR A 143 7.50 -26.44 0.49
C TYR A 143 6.35 -26.09 -0.44
N LEU A 144 5.70 -27.11 -1.01
CA LEU A 144 4.56 -26.96 -1.92
C LEU A 144 3.33 -27.68 -1.39
N TYR A 145 2.15 -27.22 -1.86
CA TYR A 145 0.89 -27.88 -1.59
C TYR A 145 0.77 -29.22 -2.33
N GLU A 146 0.50 -30.29 -1.57
CA GLU A 146 0.07 -31.58 -2.11
C GLU A 146 -1.21 -32.08 -1.42
N LYS A 147 -2.20 -32.46 -2.24
CA LYS A 147 -3.52 -32.90 -1.73
C LYS A 147 -3.48 -34.08 -0.78
N ASN A 148 -2.50 -34.97 -0.88
CA ASN A 148 -2.50 -36.29 -0.27
C ASN A 148 -1.32 -36.59 0.68
N LYS A 149 -0.40 -35.64 0.92
CA LYS A 149 0.74 -35.87 1.82
C LYS A 149 0.48 -35.25 3.19
N LYS A 150 0.60 -36.09 4.22
CA LYS A 150 0.49 -35.66 5.64
C LYS A 150 1.79 -35.06 6.19
N GLU A 151 2.93 -35.38 5.59
CA GLU A 151 4.25 -34.93 6.04
C GLU A 151 4.74 -33.72 5.27
N ILE A 152 5.45 -32.84 5.95
CA ILE A 152 6.12 -31.69 5.36
C ILE A 152 7.31 -32.21 4.58
N GLN A 153 7.29 -32.08 3.25
CA GLN A 153 8.38 -32.47 2.38
C GLN A 153 9.06 -31.24 1.80
N ASP A 154 10.40 -31.24 1.80
CA ASP A 154 11.18 -30.24 1.10
C ASP A 154 11.24 -30.58 -0.40
N TYR A 155 10.75 -29.67 -1.22
CA TYR A 155 10.68 -29.82 -2.69
C TYR A 155 11.80 -29.10 -3.42
N PHE A 156 12.80 -28.60 -2.72
CA PHE A 156 13.85 -27.81 -3.35
C PHE A 156 14.51 -28.52 -4.52
N LEU A 157 14.97 -29.75 -4.33
CA LEU A 157 15.63 -30.54 -5.39
C LEU A 157 14.69 -30.88 -6.55
N GLU A 158 13.40 -31.14 -6.27
CA GLU A 158 12.40 -31.42 -7.31
C GLU A 158 12.12 -30.19 -8.16
N ILE A 159 11.94 -29.03 -7.54
CA ILE A 159 11.74 -27.76 -8.25
C ILE A 159 13.00 -27.39 -9.02
N GLN A 160 14.18 -27.58 -8.45
CA GLN A 160 15.43 -27.33 -9.14
C GLN A 160 15.51 -28.17 -10.44
N LYS A 161 15.18 -29.45 -10.36
CA LYS A 161 15.19 -30.34 -11.54
C LYS A 161 14.10 -29.98 -12.54
N ASP A 162 12.84 -29.84 -12.08
CA ASP A 162 11.66 -29.75 -12.95
C ASP A 162 11.45 -28.34 -13.52
N ILE A 163 11.98 -27.31 -12.89
CA ILE A 163 11.73 -25.90 -13.27
C ILE A 163 13.01 -25.17 -13.60
N PHE A 164 13.98 -25.14 -12.68
CA PHE A 164 15.15 -24.29 -12.87
C PHE A 164 16.15 -24.88 -13.86
N ASN A 165 16.47 -26.18 -13.77
CA ASN A 165 17.37 -26.82 -14.70
C ASN A 165 16.79 -26.83 -16.12
N GLU A 166 15.47 -26.99 -16.29
CA GLU A 166 14.80 -26.94 -17.59
C GLU A 166 15.01 -25.62 -18.33
N ASN A 167 15.22 -24.54 -17.58
CA ASN A 167 15.50 -23.20 -18.11
C ASN A 167 17.01 -22.86 -18.10
N ASN A 168 17.89 -23.79 -17.77
CA ASN A 168 19.31 -23.57 -17.54
C ASN A 168 19.59 -22.49 -16.45
N THR A 169 18.68 -22.35 -15.50
CA THR A 169 18.85 -21.41 -14.38
C THR A 169 19.59 -22.10 -13.25
N SER A 170 20.79 -21.66 -12.95
CA SER A 170 21.62 -22.25 -11.91
C SER A 170 21.12 -21.91 -10.51
N LEU A 171 21.43 -22.77 -9.53
CA LEU A 171 21.14 -22.49 -8.11
C LEU A 171 21.77 -21.17 -7.65
N GLN A 172 22.99 -20.87 -8.13
CA GLN A 172 23.68 -19.62 -7.80
C GLN A 172 22.90 -18.38 -8.30
N GLU A 173 22.30 -18.46 -9.48
CA GLU A 173 21.44 -17.36 -9.98
C GLU A 173 20.19 -17.17 -9.14
N ILE A 174 19.57 -18.25 -8.65
CA ILE A 174 18.40 -18.16 -7.77
C ILE A 174 18.80 -17.50 -6.46
N ILE A 175 19.88 -17.97 -5.83
CA ILE A 175 20.38 -17.39 -4.58
C ILE A 175 20.76 -15.91 -4.80
N LEU A 176 21.38 -15.58 -5.91
CA LEU A 176 21.73 -14.20 -6.26
C LEU A 176 20.48 -13.32 -6.41
N LYS A 177 19.43 -13.84 -7.07
CA LYS A 177 18.14 -13.12 -7.19
C LYS A 177 17.49 -12.91 -5.82
N LEU A 178 17.48 -13.93 -4.95
CA LEU A 178 16.95 -13.80 -3.57
C LEU A 178 17.77 -12.81 -2.75
N ASN A 179 19.09 -12.82 -2.85
CA ASN A 179 19.99 -11.86 -2.20
C ASN A 179 19.80 -10.42 -2.73
N ASN A 180 19.33 -10.28 -3.98
CA ASN A 180 18.95 -8.99 -4.57
C ASN A 180 17.48 -8.61 -4.26
N PHE A 181 16.90 -9.16 -3.22
CA PHE A 181 15.57 -8.84 -2.77
C PHE A 181 14.47 -9.08 -3.81
N ASN A 182 14.61 -10.12 -4.64
CA ASN A 182 13.54 -10.59 -5.51
C ASN A 182 12.71 -11.65 -4.80
N SER A 183 11.37 -11.52 -4.87
CA SER A 183 10.44 -12.50 -4.36
C SER A 183 10.66 -13.88 -5.00
N PHE A 184 10.72 -14.91 -4.18
CA PHE A 184 10.78 -16.31 -4.67
C PHE A 184 9.53 -16.65 -5.49
N ILE A 185 8.37 -16.18 -5.07
CA ILE A 185 7.11 -16.39 -5.79
C ILE A 185 7.18 -15.77 -7.18
N SER A 186 7.72 -14.55 -7.31
CA SER A 186 7.91 -13.90 -8.62
C SER A 186 8.93 -14.66 -9.49
N ILE A 187 10.02 -15.15 -8.90
CA ILE A 187 11.01 -15.99 -9.59
C ILE A 187 10.33 -17.27 -10.11
N PHE A 188 9.59 -17.98 -9.24
CA PHE A 188 8.87 -19.20 -9.58
C PHE A 188 7.91 -18.98 -10.74
N VAL A 189 7.09 -17.94 -10.69
CA VAL A 189 6.12 -17.59 -11.75
C VAL A 189 6.84 -17.28 -13.06
N SER A 190 7.94 -16.56 -13.03
CA SER A 190 8.75 -16.23 -14.21
C SER A 190 9.32 -17.49 -14.87
N GLU A 191 9.87 -18.41 -14.08
CA GLU A 191 10.46 -19.64 -14.61
C GLU A 191 9.41 -20.59 -15.20
N VAL A 192 8.25 -20.75 -14.53
CA VAL A 192 7.11 -21.52 -15.08
C VAL A 192 6.63 -20.92 -16.40
N LYS A 193 6.53 -19.59 -16.50
CA LYS A 193 6.16 -18.89 -17.74
C LYS A 193 7.11 -19.18 -18.89
N LYS A 194 8.42 -19.26 -18.63
CA LYS A 194 9.44 -19.61 -19.66
C LYS A 194 9.25 -21.04 -20.18
N ILE A 195 8.99 -22.02 -19.29
CA ILE A 195 8.76 -23.41 -19.67
C ILE A 195 7.53 -23.51 -20.59
N VAL A 196 6.42 -22.89 -20.20
CA VAL A 196 5.18 -22.87 -20.98
C VAL A 196 5.39 -22.19 -22.34
N LYS A 197 6.12 -21.06 -22.39
CA LYS A 197 6.42 -20.35 -23.64
C LYS A 197 7.28 -21.19 -24.59
N ASN A 198 8.16 -22.03 -24.06
CA ASN A 198 9.03 -22.90 -24.84
C ASN A 198 8.37 -24.25 -25.21
N ASN A 199 7.06 -24.42 -24.98
CA ASN A 199 6.28 -25.64 -25.23
C ASN A 199 6.84 -26.88 -24.55
N LYS A 200 7.55 -26.73 -23.43
CA LYS A 200 8.04 -27.86 -22.63
C LYS A 200 6.94 -28.38 -21.69
N GLN A 201 6.99 -29.67 -21.40
CA GLN A 201 6.05 -30.31 -20.47
C GLN A 201 6.33 -29.85 -19.04
N ILE A 202 5.27 -29.56 -18.29
CA ILE A 202 5.32 -29.20 -16.89
C ILE A 202 4.23 -29.95 -16.11
N LYS A 203 4.51 -30.35 -14.87
CA LYS A 203 3.54 -31.06 -14.02
C LYS A 203 2.36 -30.16 -13.65
N ASP A 204 1.14 -30.71 -13.69
CA ASP A 204 -0.09 -29.95 -13.42
C ASP A 204 -0.09 -29.23 -12.06
N LYS A 205 0.58 -29.83 -11.03
CA LYS A 205 0.70 -29.21 -9.73
C LYS A 205 1.36 -27.81 -9.79
N TYR A 206 2.40 -27.66 -10.62
CA TYR A 206 3.11 -26.37 -10.78
C TYR A 206 2.25 -25.36 -11.54
N LEU A 207 1.46 -25.80 -12.50
CA LEU A 207 0.52 -24.93 -13.22
C LEU A 207 -0.59 -24.41 -12.30
N GLU A 208 -1.13 -25.25 -11.42
CA GLU A 208 -2.15 -24.82 -10.45
C GLU A 208 -1.60 -23.80 -9.45
N ILE A 209 -0.40 -24.08 -8.87
CA ILE A 209 0.28 -23.16 -7.96
C ILE A 209 0.59 -21.84 -8.68
N ASN A 210 1.16 -21.92 -9.89
CA ASN A 210 1.51 -20.76 -10.70
C ASN A 210 0.30 -19.85 -10.98
N LYS A 211 -0.83 -20.43 -11.36
CA LYS A 211 -2.08 -19.69 -11.60
C LYS A 211 -2.50 -18.88 -10.37
N ARG A 212 -2.41 -19.47 -9.18
CA ARG A 212 -2.77 -18.79 -7.93
C ARG A 212 -1.75 -17.72 -7.52
N CYS A 213 -0.47 -17.99 -7.73
CA CYS A 213 0.59 -17.01 -7.51
C CYS A 213 0.41 -15.79 -8.43
N ILE A 214 0.12 -15.99 -9.72
CA ILE A 214 -0.18 -14.91 -10.67
C ILE A 214 -1.39 -14.09 -10.21
N GLU A 215 -2.47 -14.72 -9.75
CA GLU A 215 -3.65 -14.02 -9.24
C GLU A 215 -3.31 -13.10 -8.06
N ILE A 216 -2.43 -13.54 -7.16
CA ILE A 216 -1.96 -12.74 -6.04
C ILE A 216 -1.08 -11.58 -6.51
N LEU A 217 -0.09 -11.83 -7.37
CA LEU A 217 0.82 -10.80 -7.90
C LEU A 217 0.04 -9.69 -8.63
N ILE A 218 -0.91 -10.06 -9.49
CA ILE A 218 -1.81 -9.09 -10.15
C ILE A 218 -2.62 -8.31 -9.12
N SER A 219 -3.04 -8.96 -8.05
CA SER A 219 -3.82 -8.30 -7.00
C SER A 219 -3.00 -7.23 -6.25
N PHE A 220 -1.71 -7.46 -6.02
CA PHE A 220 -0.81 -6.45 -5.44
C PHE A 220 -0.57 -5.28 -6.40
N TYR A 221 -0.50 -5.54 -7.69
CA TYR A 221 -0.40 -4.49 -8.71
C TYR A 221 -1.61 -3.53 -8.68
N ASN A 222 -2.79 -4.01 -8.28
CA ASN A 222 -4.03 -3.23 -8.15
C ASN A 222 -4.10 -2.36 -6.88
N ILE A 223 -3.09 -2.39 -6.02
CA ILE A 223 -2.99 -1.52 -4.83
C ILE A 223 -2.41 -0.17 -5.26
N ASN A 224 -3.14 0.91 -4.98
CA ASN A 224 -2.64 2.27 -5.11
C ASN A 224 -2.28 2.81 -3.73
N VAL A 225 -1.14 3.47 -3.62
CA VAL A 225 -0.66 4.06 -2.36
C VAL A 225 -0.43 5.55 -2.58
N ILE A 226 -0.94 6.37 -1.67
CA ILE A 226 -0.65 7.81 -1.60
C ILE A 226 -0.02 8.05 -0.22
N SER A 227 1.29 8.25 -0.18
CA SER A 227 2.03 8.52 1.06
C SER A 227 2.40 9.99 1.18
N LEU A 228 2.58 10.46 2.42
CA LEU A 228 3.11 11.82 2.68
C LEU A 228 4.51 12.03 2.13
N LYS A 229 5.35 10.99 2.13
CA LYS A 229 6.72 11.07 1.60
C LYS A 229 6.71 11.35 0.10
N GLU A 230 5.79 10.74 -0.64
CA GLU A 230 5.59 11.03 -2.07
C GLU A 230 5.05 12.44 -2.28
N GLN A 231 4.18 12.91 -1.38
CA GLN A 231 3.68 14.29 -1.43
C GLN A 231 4.78 15.32 -1.10
N ALA A 232 5.68 15.03 -0.17
CA ALA A 232 6.82 15.90 0.15
C ALA A 232 7.84 15.95 -1.00
N LEU A 233 8.10 14.84 -1.66
CA LEU A 233 8.94 14.77 -2.86
C LEU A 233 8.28 15.52 -4.03
N SER A 234 6.95 15.49 -4.14
CA SER A 234 6.22 16.26 -5.15
C SER A 234 6.40 17.77 -4.97
N ASN A 235 6.57 18.24 -3.75
CA ASN A 235 6.84 19.66 -3.47
C ASN A 235 8.28 20.10 -3.83
N LEU A 236 9.25 19.18 -3.81
CA LEU A 236 10.65 19.45 -4.15
C LEU A 236 10.96 19.23 -5.63
N GLU A 237 10.40 18.17 -6.23
CA GLU A 237 10.64 17.82 -7.64
C GLU A 237 9.48 18.20 -8.56
N ILE A 238 8.38 18.71 -8.00
CA ILE A 238 7.17 19.10 -8.72
C ILE A 238 6.69 17.96 -9.64
N VAL A 239 6.48 16.79 -9.04
CA VAL A 239 5.95 15.59 -9.70
C VAL A 239 4.68 15.15 -9.00
N MET A 240 3.58 15.09 -9.73
CA MET A 240 2.29 14.60 -9.24
C MET A 240 2.02 13.20 -9.78
N PRO A 241 1.96 12.16 -8.94
CA PRO A 241 1.49 10.87 -9.39
C PRO A 241 -0.02 10.90 -9.61
N ILE A 242 -0.48 10.66 -10.83
CA ILE A 242 -1.89 10.43 -11.13
C ILE A 242 -2.14 8.95 -11.38
N ASN A 243 -3.18 8.44 -10.76
CA ASN A 243 -3.58 7.06 -10.95
C ASN A 243 -4.56 6.95 -12.11
N PHE A 244 -4.40 5.92 -12.93
CA PHE A 244 -5.30 5.65 -14.03
C PHE A 244 -5.78 4.20 -14.03
N ASN A 245 -6.99 4.03 -14.54
CA ASN A 245 -7.57 2.73 -14.84
C ASN A 245 -8.39 2.88 -16.13
N ILE A 246 -7.88 2.36 -17.20
CA ILE A 246 -8.50 2.35 -18.52
C ILE A 246 -8.66 0.89 -18.94
N GLU A 247 -9.62 0.58 -19.78
CA GLU A 247 -9.99 -0.78 -20.20
C GLU A 247 -8.81 -1.71 -20.52
N ILE A 248 -7.68 -1.15 -20.95
CA ILE A 248 -6.52 -1.90 -21.43
C ILE A 248 -5.34 -1.84 -20.42
N ALA A 249 -5.25 -0.80 -19.56
CA ALA A 249 -4.11 -0.59 -18.68
C ALA A 249 -4.49 0.14 -17.39
N GLN A 250 -3.76 -0.14 -16.32
CA GLN A 250 -3.84 0.58 -15.06
C GLN A 250 -2.43 0.88 -14.54
N GLY A 251 -2.30 1.91 -13.74
CA GLY A 251 -1.01 2.28 -13.17
C GLY A 251 -1.00 3.68 -12.60
N THR A 252 0.21 4.21 -12.47
CA THR A 252 0.46 5.58 -12.03
C THR A 252 1.37 6.25 -13.06
N ILE A 253 0.97 7.43 -13.52
CA ILE A 253 1.81 8.26 -14.40
C ILE A 253 2.29 9.46 -13.58
N PRO A 254 3.60 9.71 -13.51
CA PRO A 254 4.13 10.93 -12.90
C PRO A 254 3.85 12.11 -13.82
N ILE A 255 3.11 13.11 -13.36
CA ILE A 255 2.96 14.39 -14.06
C ILE A 255 4.04 15.34 -13.55
N CYS A 256 4.83 15.89 -14.45
CA CYS A 256 5.91 16.82 -14.14
C CYS A 256 5.52 18.25 -14.52
N CYS A 257 6.08 19.26 -13.85
CA CYS A 257 5.91 20.65 -14.27
C CYS A 257 6.51 20.89 -15.66
N LYS A 258 6.03 21.91 -16.38
CA LYS A 258 6.40 22.19 -17.76
C LYS A 258 7.92 22.25 -18.01
N ASN A 259 8.68 22.78 -17.07
CA ASN A 259 10.13 22.96 -17.21
C ASN A 259 10.96 21.74 -16.73
N ASN A 260 10.32 20.65 -16.27
CA ASN A 260 11.02 19.46 -15.85
C ASN A 260 11.42 18.62 -17.08
N PRO A 261 12.69 18.17 -17.21
CA PRO A 261 13.12 17.31 -18.32
C PRO A 261 12.33 16.01 -18.46
N ARG A 262 11.69 15.55 -17.37
CA ARG A 262 10.82 14.37 -17.37
C ARG A 262 9.41 14.62 -17.90
N ASN A 263 9.04 15.88 -18.20
CA ASN A 263 7.78 16.22 -18.84
C ASN A 263 7.84 15.89 -20.33
N SER A 264 7.86 14.59 -20.61
CA SER A 264 7.95 14.05 -21.97
C SER A 264 7.17 12.72 -22.03
N TYR A 265 6.02 12.74 -22.69
CA TYR A 265 5.05 11.64 -22.73
C TYR A 265 4.85 11.16 -24.17
N GLY A 266 4.68 9.84 -24.35
CA GLY A 266 4.23 9.27 -25.61
C GLY A 266 2.74 9.53 -25.86
N GLU A 267 2.28 9.20 -27.04
CA GLU A 267 0.88 9.41 -27.45
C GLU A 267 -0.10 8.58 -26.57
N GLU A 268 0.27 7.36 -26.22
CA GLU A 268 -0.53 6.51 -25.32
C GLU A 268 -0.65 7.13 -23.92
N GLU A 269 0.46 7.60 -23.35
CA GLU A 269 0.49 8.24 -22.03
C GLU A 269 -0.34 9.54 -22.03
N LEU A 270 -0.22 10.36 -23.10
CA LEU A 270 -1.01 11.57 -23.25
C LEU A 270 -2.51 11.27 -23.29
N ASN A 271 -2.93 10.26 -24.05
CA ASN A 271 -4.32 9.85 -24.12
C ASN A 271 -4.85 9.37 -22.77
N ILE A 272 -4.03 8.63 -22.00
CA ILE A 272 -4.34 8.21 -20.63
C ILE A 272 -4.55 9.44 -19.73
N ILE A 273 -3.63 10.40 -19.75
CA ILE A 273 -3.69 11.62 -18.95
C ILE A 273 -4.96 12.40 -19.24
N LYS A 274 -5.28 12.64 -20.52
CA LYS A 274 -6.51 13.33 -20.95
C LYS A 274 -7.76 12.63 -20.41
N LYS A 275 -7.82 11.31 -20.50
CA LYS A 275 -8.94 10.52 -20.01
C LYS A 275 -9.08 10.55 -18.48
N VAL A 276 -7.97 10.60 -17.74
CA VAL A 276 -8.00 10.79 -16.28
C VAL A 276 -8.56 12.17 -15.93
N ILE A 277 -8.09 13.22 -16.60
CA ILE A 277 -8.58 14.59 -16.39
C ILE A 277 -10.09 14.68 -16.69
N GLU A 278 -10.54 14.11 -17.81
CA GLU A 278 -11.97 14.04 -18.15
C GLU A 278 -12.80 13.36 -17.05
N ASN A 279 -12.31 12.24 -16.53
CA ASN A 279 -12.99 11.51 -15.45
C ASN A 279 -13.00 12.30 -14.12
N VAL A 280 -11.87 12.90 -13.75
CA VAL A 280 -11.77 13.74 -12.56
C VAL A 280 -12.70 14.95 -12.68
N ASN A 281 -12.81 15.57 -13.84
CA ASN A 281 -13.69 16.71 -14.10
C ASN A 281 -15.20 16.40 -13.91
N LYS A 282 -15.60 15.14 -13.79
CA LYS A 282 -16.98 14.77 -13.41
C LYS A 282 -17.29 15.11 -11.95
N LEU A 283 -16.28 15.12 -11.07
CA LEU A 283 -16.43 15.42 -9.63
C LEU A 283 -15.72 16.71 -9.21
N PHE A 284 -14.58 17.03 -9.79
CA PHE A 284 -13.72 18.14 -9.38
C PHE A 284 -14.47 19.49 -9.32
N PRO A 285 -15.28 19.89 -10.32
CA PRO A 285 -16.04 21.13 -10.27
C PRO A 285 -17.07 21.18 -9.13
N LEU A 286 -17.66 20.04 -8.78
CA LEU A 286 -18.65 19.94 -7.70
C LEU A 286 -18.01 20.15 -6.33
N LEU A 287 -16.74 19.81 -6.17
CA LEU A 287 -15.98 19.90 -4.92
C LEU A 287 -15.17 21.19 -4.81
N THR A 288 -15.03 21.97 -5.91
CA THR A 288 -14.13 23.12 -6.01
C THR A 288 -14.83 24.40 -6.51
N GLN A 289 -16.15 24.50 -6.28
CA GLN A 289 -16.94 25.67 -6.70
C GLN A 289 -16.81 25.99 -8.20
N GLY A 290 -16.84 24.97 -9.06
CA GLY A 290 -16.86 25.12 -10.51
C GLY A 290 -15.50 25.19 -11.17
N ALA A 291 -14.39 24.90 -10.45
CA ALA A 291 -13.09 24.82 -11.11
C ALA A 291 -13.00 23.55 -11.99
N ILE A 292 -12.41 23.68 -13.18
CA ILE A 292 -12.17 22.59 -14.13
C ILE A 292 -10.68 22.45 -14.41
N LEU A 293 -10.26 21.24 -14.72
CA LEU A 293 -8.89 20.94 -15.16
C LEU A 293 -8.83 20.90 -16.67
N GLU A 294 -7.85 21.58 -17.25
CA GLU A 294 -7.57 21.55 -18.69
C GLU A 294 -6.15 21.01 -18.91
N CYS A 295 -5.93 20.28 -20.01
CA CYS A 295 -4.62 19.75 -20.40
C CYS A 295 -4.21 20.40 -21.71
N GLU A 296 -3.13 21.19 -21.66
CA GLU A 296 -2.48 21.77 -22.83
C GLU A 296 -1.29 20.88 -23.21
N GLU A 297 -1.13 20.56 -24.50
CA GLU A 297 -0.01 19.79 -25.00
C GLU A 297 0.82 20.57 -26.02
N GLU A 298 2.13 20.33 -26.02
CA GLU A 298 3.07 20.84 -27.01
C GLU A 298 3.92 19.69 -27.55
N ILE A 299 4.16 19.64 -28.85
CA ILE A 299 5.05 18.62 -29.42
C ILE A 299 6.49 19.00 -29.11
N LEU A 300 7.20 18.12 -28.40
CA LEU A 300 8.63 18.27 -28.10
C LEU A 300 9.52 17.75 -29.23
N THR A 301 9.24 16.53 -29.69
CA THR A 301 10.03 15.87 -30.73
C THR A 301 9.12 15.00 -31.59
N LYS A 302 9.51 14.90 -32.86
CA LYS A 302 8.84 14.03 -33.85
C LYS A 302 9.92 13.21 -34.55
N THR A 303 9.95 11.90 -34.28
CA THR A 303 10.93 10.94 -34.81
C THR A 303 10.21 9.78 -35.50
N GLU A 304 10.96 8.91 -36.18
CA GLU A 304 10.42 7.68 -36.75
C GLU A 304 9.89 6.72 -35.66
N GLU A 305 10.39 6.82 -34.42
CA GLU A 305 9.96 6.02 -33.27
C GLU A 305 8.67 6.54 -32.62
N GLY A 306 8.17 7.73 -33.00
CA GLY A 306 6.95 8.32 -32.50
C GLY A 306 7.06 9.80 -32.14
N VAL A 307 5.95 10.34 -31.63
CA VAL A 307 5.85 11.74 -31.18
C VAL A 307 5.93 11.79 -29.65
N LYS A 308 6.72 12.72 -29.14
CA LYS A 308 6.78 13.05 -27.71
C LYS A 308 6.13 14.40 -27.45
N TYR A 309 5.38 14.46 -26.35
CA TYR A 309 4.61 15.64 -25.96
C TYR A 309 5.05 16.14 -24.59
N SER A 310 5.14 17.44 -24.43
CA SER A 310 5.10 18.11 -23.13
C SER A 310 3.66 18.45 -22.79
N ILE A 311 3.29 18.34 -21.53
CA ILE A 311 1.95 18.70 -21.06
C ILE A 311 2.00 19.79 -19.99
N LYS A 312 0.95 20.58 -19.93
CA LYS A 312 0.67 21.53 -18.87
C LYS A 312 -0.78 21.34 -18.42
N ILE A 313 -0.98 21.08 -17.12
CA ILE A 313 -2.31 21.00 -16.54
C ILE A 313 -2.63 22.35 -15.90
N THR A 314 -3.76 22.92 -16.27
CA THR A 314 -4.25 24.20 -15.73
C THR A 314 -5.57 24.03 -15.01
N VAL A 315 -5.81 24.87 -14.03
CA VAL A 315 -7.07 24.99 -13.28
C VAL A 315 -7.76 26.27 -13.71
N LYS A 316 -8.92 26.13 -14.33
CA LYS A 316 -9.75 27.24 -14.78
C LYS A 316 -10.98 27.38 -13.90
N ARG A 317 -11.21 28.58 -13.37
CA ARG A 317 -12.40 28.94 -12.59
C ARG A 317 -13.32 29.85 -13.40
N PRO A 318 -14.62 29.87 -13.10
CA PRO A 318 -15.53 30.83 -13.73
C PRO A 318 -15.00 32.27 -13.60
N ASN A 319 -14.97 33.00 -14.72
CA ASN A 319 -14.55 34.40 -14.80
C ASN A 319 -13.12 34.72 -14.32
N LYS A 320 -12.22 33.72 -14.33
CA LYS A 320 -10.79 33.89 -14.01
C LYS A 320 -9.92 33.26 -15.10
N GLU A 321 -8.70 33.77 -15.22
CA GLU A 321 -7.68 33.15 -16.05
C GLU A 321 -7.31 31.77 -15.53
N ALA A 322 -6.90 30.87 -16.42
CA ALA A 322 -6.42 29.56 -16.06
C ALA A 322 -5.04 29.66 -15.39
N ILE A 323 -4.87 28.95 -14.29
CA ILE A 323 -3.62 28.93 -13.51
C ILE A 323 -3.01 27.54 -13.63
N ASP A 324 -1.69 27.46 -13.82
CA ASP A 324 -0.97 26.18 -13.79
C ASP A 324 -1.20 25.50 -12.43
N ILE A 325 -1.52 24.21 -12.47
CA ILE A 325 -1.85 23.44 -11.28
C ILE A 325 -0.71 23.46 -10.22
N TYR A 326 0.53 23.60 -10.65
CA TYR A 326 1.67 23.74 -9.76
C TYR A 326 1.74 25.08 -9.00
N HIS A 327 0.99 26.07 -9.44
CA HIS A 327 0.82 27.35 -8.73
C HIS A 327 -0.45 27.39 -7.87
N GLU A 328 -1.22 26.30 -7.87
CA GLU A 328 -2.40 26.16 -7.02
C GLU A 328 -2.04 25.84 -5.57
N SER A 329 -3.04 25.92 -4.69
CA SER A 329 -2.86 25.50 -3.30
C SER A 329 -2.55 24.00 -3.22
N THR A 330 -1.77 23.60 -2.22
CA THR A 330 -1.45 22.19 -1.95
C THR A 330 -2.71 21.33 -1.79
N GLY A 331 -3.80 21.91 -1.27
CA GLY A 331 -5.10 21.25 -1.14
C GLY A 331 -5.73 20.93 -2.50
N MET A 332 -5.62 21.80 -3.49
CA MET A 332 -6.13 21.56 -4.85
C MET A 332 -5.34 20.47 -5.56
N ILE A 333 -4.02 20.50 -5.45
CA ILE A 333 -3.12 19.46 -5.99
C ILE A 333 -3.47 18.11 -5.37
N LYS A 334 -3.58 18.06 -4.02
CA LYS A 334 -3.91 16.82 -3.32
C LYS A 334 -5.30 16.30 -3.69
N LEU A 335 -6.29 17.19 -3.82
CA LEU A 335 -7.63 16.80 -4.24
C LEU A 335 -7.63 16.18 -5.65
N PHE A 336 -6.88 16.74 -6.59
CA PHE A 336 -6.72 16.17 -7.93
C PHE A 336 -6.09 14.76 -7.88
N MET A 337 -4.96 14.61 -7.17
CA MET A 337 -4.30 13.31 -6.98
C MET A 337 -5.23 12.29 -6.33
N LEU A 338 -5.91 12.69 -5.25
CA LEU A 338 -6.84 11.82 -4.54
C LEU A 338 -8.02 11.39 -5.42
N LEU A 339 -8.64 12.33 -6.15
CA LEU A 339 -9.75 12.01 -7.05
C LEU A 339 -9.33 11.06 -8.17
N SER A 340 -8.13 11.21 -8.74
CA SER A 340 -7.62 10.28 -9.75
C SER A 340 -7.56 8.84 -9.21
N ALA A 341 -7.09 8.66 -7.97
CA ALA A 341 -7.02 7.36 -7.33
C ALA A 341 -8.40 6.81 -6.89
N LEU A 342 -9.29 7.69 -6.42
CA LEU A 342 -10.65 7.32 -6.00
C LEU A 342 -11.49 6.76 -7.15
N MET A 343 -11.26 7.21 -8.39
CA MET A 343 -11.94 6.65 -9.58
C MET A 343 -11.75 5.14 -9.67
N ASN A 344 -10.57 4.62 -9.31
CA ASN A 344 -10.29 3.19 -9.37
C ASN A 344 -11.18 2.39 -8.39
N ILE A 345 -11.30 2.84 -7.13
CA ILE A 345 -12.13 2.14 -6.13
C ILE A 345 -13.64 2.34 -6.33
N LEU A 346 -14.05 3.40 -7.04
CA LEU A 346 -15.45 3.59 -7.42
C LEU A 346 -15.87 2.64 -8.55
N GLN A 347 -14.97 2.30 -9.45
CA GLN A 347 -15.26 1.49 -10.64
C GLN A 347 -15.01 0.01 -10.43
N ARG A 348 -14.02 -0.39 -9.62
CA ARG A 348 -13.52 -1.76 -9.50
C ARG A 348 -13.66 -2.32 -8.10
N THR A 349 -14.09 -3.60 -8.02
CA THR A 349 -14.20 -4.36 -6.76
C THR A 349 -12.87 -4.91 -6.25
N ASP A 350 -11.85 -4.99 -7.09
CA ASP A 350 -10.53 -5.52 -6.79
C ASP A 350 -9.47 -4.43 -6.55
N ALA A 351 -9.83 -3.15 -6.73
CA ALA A 351 -8.95 -2.02 -6.44
C ALA A 351 -8.86 -1.75 -4.94
N ILE A 352 -7.65 -1.46 -4.48
CA ILE A 352 -7.37 -1.03 -3.11
C ILE A 352 -6.63 0.30 -3.18
N LEU A 353 -7.09 1.26 -2.37
CA LEU A 353 -6.43 2.55 -2.19
C LEU A 353 -5.99 2.70 -0.73
N LEU A 354 -4.70 2.94 -0.55
CA LEU A 354 -4.08 3.26 0.73
C LEU A 354 -3.70 4.73 0.74
N VAL A 355 -4.13 5.48 1.76
CA VAL A 355 -3.81 6.91 1.87
C VAL A 355 -3.30 7.22 3.26
N ASP A 356 -2.03 7.64 3.35
CA ASP A 356 -1.49 8.14 4.62
C ASP A 356 -1.84 9.60 4.79
N GLU A 357 -2.36 9.95 5.98
CA GLU A 357 -2.81 11.31 6.34
C GLU A 357 -3.73 11.94 5.27
N ILE A 358 -4.86 11.28 5.01
CA ILE A 358 -5.82 11.72 3.98
C ILE A 358 -6.33 13.15 4.19
N ASP A 359 -6.34 13.61 5.44
CA ASP A 359 -6.87 14.90 5.89
C ASP A 359 -5.91 16.07 5.73
N VAL A 360 -4.62 15.82 5.54
CA VAL A 360 -3.64 16.91 5.38
C VAL A 360 -3.96 17.71 4.11
N HIS A 361 -4.06 19.03 4.24
CA HIS A 361 -4.38 20.01 3.18
C HIS A 361 -5.78 19.90 2.56
N ILE A 362 -6.67 19.05 3.03
CA ILE A 362 -8.06 18.98 2.58
C ILE A 362 -8.97 19.56 3.64
N PHE A 363 -9.91 20.43 3.19
CA PHE A 363 -10.90 21.03 4.08
C PHE A 363 -11.75 19.95 4.78
N GLU A 364 -11.86 20.03 6.10
CA GLU A 364 -12.39 18.95 6.93
C GLU A 364 -13.82 18.52 6.57
N TYR A 365 -14.72 19.48 6.28
CA TYR A 365 -16.11 19.17 5.90
C TYR A 365 -16.18 18.48 4.54
N LEU A 366 -15.35 18.92 3.59
CA LEU A 366 -15.24 18.30 2.27
C LEU A 366 -14.80 16.86 2.39
N LEU A 367 -13.76 16.59 3.21
CA LEU A 367 -13.27 15.26 3.45
C LEU A 367 -14.31 14.36 4.11
N ALA A 368 -14.97 14.84 5.18
CA ALA A 368 -15.98 14.08 5.89
C ALA A 368 -17.15 13.70 4.96
N TYR A 369 -17.63 14.65 4.14
CA TYR A 369 -18.67 14.41 3.15
C TYR A 369 -18.24 13.41 2.08
N LEU A 370 -17.02 13.56 1.55
CA LEU A 370 -16.47 12.63 0.55
C LEU A 370 -16.35 11.21 1.10
N LEU A 371 -15.85 11.04 2.33
CA LEU A 371 -15.72 9.74 2.98
C LEU A 371 -17.09 9.09 3.28
N GLU A 372 -18.11 9.89 3.66
CA GLU A 372 -19.48 9.40 3.82
C GLU A 372 -20.02 8.83 2.52
N ILE A 373 -19.88 9.55 1.40
CA ILE A 373 -20.31 9.07 0.08
C ILE A 373 -19.54 7.80 -0.32
N LEU A 374 -18.22 7.80 -0.15
CA LEU A 374 -17.38 6.66 -0.48
C LEU A 374 -17.75 5.42 0.34
N SER A 375 -18.12 5.57 1.62
CA SER A 375 -18.52 4.44 2.46
C SER A 375 -19.76 3.70 1.91
N ASN A 376 -20.63 4.41 1.21
CA ASN A 376 -21.87 3.88 0.66
C ASN A 376 -21.75 3.40 -0.80
N HIS A 377 -20.83 3.97 -1.58
CA HIS A 377 -20.80 3.80 -3.04
C HIS A 377 -19.52 3.19 -3.59
N SER A 378 -18.41 3.14 -2.83
CA SER A 378 -17.17 2.51 -3.34
C SER A 378 -17.36 1.00 -3.53
N ARG A 379 -16.79 0.48 -4.61
CA ARG A 379 -16.76 -0.96 -4.92
C ARG A 379 -15.50 -1.62 -4.39
N GLY A 380 -14.37 -0.92 -4.48
CA GLY A 380 -13.07 -1.31 -3.95
C GLY A 380 -12.91 -0.94 -2.48
N GLN A 381 -11.70 -1.11 -1.95
CA GLN A 381 -11.38 -0.86 -0.55
C GLN A 381 -10.49 0.38 -0.39
N LEU A 382 -10.87 1.29 0.53
CA LEU A 382 -10.07 2.42 0.98
C LEU A 382 -9.59 2.15 2.41
N ILE A 383 -8.29 2.21 2.64
CA ILE A 383 -7.68 2.21 3.97
C ILE A 383 -6.89 3.51 4.10
N PHE A 384 -7.17 4.29 5.15
CA PHE A 384 -6.51 5.57 5.32
C PHE A 384 -6.14 5.82 6.79
N THR A 385 -5.14 6.67 6.99
CA THR A 385 -4.86 7.26 8.30
C THR A 385 -5.33 8.71 8.32
N ALA A 386 -5.78 9.20 9.47
CA ALA A 386 -6.20 10.58 9.64
C ALA A 386 -6.04 11.06 11.09
N HIS A 387 -5.92 12.38 11.22
CA HIS A 387 -5.93 13.11 12.50
C HIS A 387 -7.23 13.88 12.70
N ASN A 388 -7.88 14.30 11.62
CA ASN A 388 -9.14 15.01 11.68
C ASN A 388 -10.27 14.09 12.16
N LEU A 389 -10.97 14.51 13.19
CA LEU A 389 -11.99 13.69 13.84
C LEU A 389 -13.42 13.94 13.28
N LEU A 390 -13.60 14.87 12.35
CA LEU A 390 -14.93 15.14 11.79
C LEU A 390 -15.51 13.92 11.02
N PRO A 391 -14.71 13.15 10.27
CA PRO A 391 -15.20 11.93 9.64
C PRO A 391 -15.77 10.88 10.61
N LEU A 392 -15.37 10.89 11.90
CA LEU A 392 -15.95 10.00 12.91
C LEU A 392 -17.45 10.25 13.15
N GLU A 393 -17.96 11.43 12.81
CA GLU A 393 -19.40 11.75 12.92
C GLU A 393 -20.22 11.15 11.77
N LYS A 394 -19.56 10.81 10.67
CA LYS A 394 -20.18 10.38 9.41
C LYS A 394 -20.00 8.89 9.11
N LEU A 395 -18.88 8.32 9.55
CA LEU A 395 -18.54 6.93 9.27
C LEU A 395 -19.17 5.97 10.29
N ASN A 396 -19.47 4.77 9.82
CA ASN A 396 -19.90 3.67 10.68
C ASN A 396 -18.75 3.20 11.60
N ARG A 397 -19.10 2.74 12.80
CA ARG A 397 -18.12 2.26 13.79
C ARG A 397 -17.17 1.18 13.26
N ASP A 398 -17.66 0.29 12.39
CA ASP A 398 -16.89 -0.81 11.81
C ASP A 398 -15.89 -0.31 10.73
N SER A 399 -15.99 0.95 10.34
CA SER A 399 -15.03 1.65 9.48
C SER A 399 -13.97 2.43 10.25
N ILE A 400 -14.03 2.46 11.59
CA ILE A 400 -13.17 3.28 12.43
C ILE A 400 -12.32 2.38 13.31
N ILE A 401 -11.01 2.42 13.10
CA ILE A 401 -10.01 1.68 13.85
C ILE A 401 -9.23 2.67 14.72
N LEU A 402 -9.18 2.40 16.01
CA LEU A 402 -8.50 3.24 16.99
C LEU A 402 -7.18 2.63 17.37
N THR A 403 -6.11 3.43 17.37
CA THR A 403 -4.80 2.99 17.84
C THR A 403 -4.49 3.61 19.18
N SER A 404 -3.92 2.82 20.08
CA SER A 404 -3.48 3.26 21.40
C SER A 404 -2.29 2.46 21.89
N PHE A 405 -1.61 2.95 22.92
CA PHE A 405 -0.67 2.16 23.71
C PHE A 405 -1.41 1.45 24.83
N LYS A 406 -1.15 0.17 25.00
CA LYS A 406 -1.60 -0.61 26.15
C LYS A 406 -0.45 -1.47 26.62
N ASP A 407 -0.03 -1.28 27.89
CA ASP A 407 1.11 -1.98 28.46
C ASP A 407 2.37 -1.90 27.57
N ASP A 408 2.68 -0.66 27.12
CA ASP A 408 3.76 -0.31 26.19
C ASP A 408 3.66 -0.94 24.80
N LYS A 409 2.55 -1.62 24.47
CA LYS A 409 2.30 -2.20 23.15
C LYS A 409 1.26 -1.42 22.40
N VAL A 410 1.47 -1.28 21.10
CA VAL A 410 0.48 -0.68 20.21
C VAL A 410 -0.64 -1.67 19.94
N THR A 411 -1.87 -1.22 20.12
CA THR A 411 -3.09 -2.00 19.84
C THR A 411 -3.95 -1.28 18.81
N TYR A 412 -4.71 -2.08 18.03
CA TYR A 412 -5.72 -1.61 17.08
C TYR A 412 -7.07 -2.16 17.49
N GLU A 413 -7.99 -1.28 17.86
CA GLU A 413 -9.27 -1.69 18.39
C GLU A 413 -10.43 -0.94 17.71
N TYR A 414 -11.61 -1.52 17.77
CA TYR A 414 -12.86 -0.88 17.38
C TYR A 414 -13.57 -0.33 18.60
N PHE A 415 -14.48 0.64 18.41
CA PHE A 415 -15.35 1.08 19.48
C PHE A 415 -16.10 -0.10 20.10
N LYS A 416 -16.03 -0.25 21.43
CA LYS A 416 -16.71 -1.30 22.21
C LYS A 416 -18.09 -0.86 22.70
N GLY A 417 -18.89 -1.83 23.11
CA GLY A 417 -20.21 -1.60 23.71
C GLY A 417 -21.37 -1.45 22.71
N LYS A 418 -22.57 -1.28 23.23
CA LYS A 418 -23.76 -0.99 22.42
C LYS A 418 -23.71 0.47 21.99
N ILE A 419 -23.60 0.70 20.70
CA ILE A 419 -23.59 2.03 20.08
C ILE A 419 -24.93 2.17 19.35
N SER A 420 -25.74 3.16 19.74
CA SER A 420 -26.95 3.49 19.00
C SER A 420 -26.60 4.31 17.74
N SER A 421 -27.49 4.33 16.76
CA SER A 421 -27.32 5.12 15.54
C SER A 421 -27.20 6.64 15.82
N SER A 422 -27.64 7.10 17.00
CA SER A 422 -27.54 8.48 17.44
C SER A 422 -26.26 8.82 18.22
N THR A 423 -25.36 7.84 18.43
CA THR A 423 -24.13 8.06 19.19
C THR A 423 -23.11 8.80 18.34
N ASN A 424 -22.71 10.00 18.77
CA ASN A 424 -21.60 10.74 18.13
C ASN A 424 -20.26 10.10 18.49
N LEU A 425 -19.65 9.40 17.52
CA LEU A 425 -18.39 8.67 17.72
C LEU A 425 -17.21 9.60 17.96
N ARG A 426 -17.23 10.83 17.42
CA ARG A 426 -16.22 11.86 17.70
C ARG A 426 -16.23 12.24 19.19
N LEU A 427 -17.40 12.52 19.74
CA LEU A 427 -17.52 12.83 21.17
C LEU A 427 -17.12 11.64 22.04
N LYS A 428 -17.47 10.42 21.63
CA LYS A 428 -17.07 9.21 22.34
C LYS A 428 -15.53 9.05 22.31
N TYR A 429 -14.88 9.27 21.17
CA TYR A 429 -13.43 9.24 21.05
C TYR A 429 -12.75 10.30 21.94
N LEU A 430 -13.22 11.54 21.89
CA LEU A 430 -12.69 12.62 22.73
C LEU A 430 -12.85 12.32 24.23
N LYS A 431 -14.00 11.81 24.66
CA LYS A 431 -14.19 11.38 26.05
C LYS A 431 -13.23 10.27 26.46
N ALA A 432 -13.00 9.29 25.58
CA ALA A 432 -12.05 8.20 25.85
C ALA A 432 -10.61 8.72 25.99
N GLN A 433 -10.22 9.74 25.22
CA GLN A 433 -8.91 10.38 25.31
C GLN A 433 -8.72 11.21 26.59
N TYR A 434 -9.79 11.80 27.16
CA TYR A 434 -9.70 12.68 28.34
C TYR A 434 -10.10 12.01 29.67
N LEU A 435 -10.94 10.98 29.66
CA LEU A 435 -11.67 10.50 30.87
C LEU A 435 -11.42 9.03 31.19
N TRP A 436 -10.34 8.38 30.81
CA TRP A 436 -10.08 6.98 31.16
C TRP A 436 -11.37 6.12 31.07
N SER A 437 -12.09 6.20 29.94
CA SER A 437 -13.37 5.52 29.83
C SER A 437 -13.21 4.03 29.51
N GLU A 438 -14.28 3.25 29.67
CA GLU A 438 -14.37 1.79 29.48
C GLU A 438 -13.91 1.26 28.11
N ASP A 439 -13.55 2.13 27.16
CA ASP A 439 -13.21 1.76 25.78
C ASP A 439 -11.74 1.31 25.57
N ASN A 440 -10.95 1.11 26.65
CA ASN A 440 -9.53 0.69 26.60
C ASN A 440 -8.58 1.61 25.80
N ILE A 441 -8.99 2.82 25.47
CA ILE A 441 -8.13 3.82 24.84
C ILE A 441 -7.34 4.49 25.95
N GLN A 442 -6.02 4.33 25.95
CA GLN A 442 -5.20 5.10 26.91
C GLN A 442 -5.23 6.57 26.53
N PRO A 443 -5.61 7.44 27.45
CA PRO A 443 -5.62 8.88 27.19
C PRO A 443 -4.21 9.40 26.95
N LEU A 444 -4.10 10.39 26.08
CA LEU A 444 -2.86 11.16 25.93
C LEU A 444 -2.67 12.02 27.19
N VAL A 445 -1.85 11.57 28.13
CA VAL A 445 -1.58 12.32 29.36
C VAL A 445 -0.58 13.42 29.07
N ILE A 446 -1.07 14.65 28.81
CA ILE A 446 -0.22 15.84 28.76
C ILE A 446 -0.05 16.33 30.18
N LYS A 447 1.20 16.31 30.70
CA LYS A 447 1.53 16.92 32.00
C LYS A 447 1.67 18.43 31.82
N GLU A 448 0.54 19.14 31.77
CA GLU A 448 0.45 20.58 31.47
C GLU A 448 1.42 21.40 32.34
N SER A 449 1.42 21.15 33.66
CA SER A 449 2.32 21.84 34.60
C SER A 449 3.80 21.68 34.28
N LYS A 450 4.18 20.50 33.77
CA LYS A 450 5.57 20.22 33.37
C LYS A 450 5.92 20.93 32.05
N VAL A 451 4.99 20.96 31.10
CA VAL A 451 5.16 21.69 29.84
C VAL A 451 5.30 23.18 30.12
N GLU A 452 4.42 23.77 30.96
CA GLU A 452 4.50 25.18 31.34
C GLU A 452 5.80 25.53 32.07
N SER A 453 6.23 24.71 33.05
CA SER A 453 7.49 24.94 33.76
C SER A 453 8.69 24.93 32.81
N THR A 454 8.72 23.97 31.87
CA THR A 454 9.79 23.88 30.87
C THR A 454 9.80 25.09 29.93
N ILE A 455 8.61 25.56 29.49
CA ILE A 455 8.52 26.78 28.67
C ILE A 455 9.05 28.00 29.42
N ARG A 456 8.69 28.14 30.70
CA ARG A 456 9.21 29.25 31.55
C ARG A 456 10.73 29.18 31.75
N GLU A 457 11.29 27.97 31.88
CA GLU A 457 12.76 27.78 31.95
C GLU A 457 13.44 28.20 30.65
N LEU A 458 12.90 27.79 29.51
CA LEU A 458 13.42 28.18 28.19
C LEU A 458 13.38 29.70 27.97
N GLN A 459 12.37 30.40 28.48
CA GLN A 459 12.24 31.85 28.40
C GLN A 459 13.26 32.62 29.29
N LYS A 460 13.77 31.99 30.38
CA LYS A 460 14.75 32.58 31.26
C LYS A 460 16.20 32.50 30.76
N ASN A 461 16.44 31.63 29.78
CA ASN A 461 17.76 31.37 29.19
C ASN A 461 18.04 32.20 27.92
N VAL A 462 17.18 33.16 27.59
CA VAL A 462 17.32 34.18 26.55
C VAL A 462 17.54 35.55 27.22
#